data_f96ab0e01298de422105e599866942b1
#
_entry.id   f96ab0e01298de422105e599866942b1
#
_cell.length_a   1.000
_cell.length_b   1.000
_cell.length_c   1.000
_cell.angle_alpha   90.00
_cell.angle_beta   90.00
_cell.angle_gamma   90.00
#
_symmetry.space_group_name_H-M   'P 1'
#
loop_
_entity.id
_entity.type
_entity.pdbx_description
1 polymer ?
#
loop_
_entity_poly.entity_id
_entity_poly.type
_entity_poly.pdbx_seq_one_letter_code
_entity_poly.pdbx_strand_id
1 'polypeptide(L)'
;MFFNSLGYRRAVTNLIERLFSFVDSPRERPWVAMGALGIFILLGAGWVNQAQVLPGVSTTDTGLEGPVVDVIWAEDGQHALALVDIDGELELMHRGDSGTWDTLECNCNATAIGGSSNLWLVGGEDGWFGVMIAGDSTIAPRSLNWQGSAPDIVSLDGQLASGWLIAEMAASRTVHSWTGLNISEGATYPINDISLDEIESVSGGALIIGHDQTSNPALGLSSEVLIEAERNSSGSPILTMLHRGAGAPLHTIIAVDDHFEGCTQNCLIAIVAGGDSIYGITSDTTVGRNMHRVAGSIGIETIAMDSNNMLWFQSENGLHNMEIGDQNPTLVKLPDGTPINLHSASLSGENVVMFSEDGETRITIDPMAQQSLLRSLSLLGDLILVMTFVAFFGFGGHALLRKHDVL
;
A
#
# COMPACT_ATOMS: atom_id res chain seq x y z
N MET A 1 -13.16 28.06 37.70
CA MET A 1 -13.60 29.09 36.75
C MET A 1 -14.97 28.64 36.23
N PHE A 2 -16.06 29.08 36.92
CA PHE A 2 -17.43 28.72 36.57
C PHE A 2 -17.89 29.60 35.43
N PHE A 3 -17.97 29.10 34.21
CA PHE A 3 -18.59 29.83 33.12
C PHE A 3 -20.11 29.87 33.33
N ASN A 4 -20.63 31.06 33.28
CA ASN A 4 -22.01 31.47 33.54
C ASN A 4 -22.98 30.78 32.56
N SER A 5 -23.47 29.59 32.91
CA SER A 5 -24.38 28.75 32.08
C SER A 5 -25.75 29.40 31.81
N LEU A 6 -26.12 30.40 32.60
CA LEU A 6 -27.39 31.15 32.48
C LEU A 6 -27.37 32.16 31.31
N GLY A 7 -26.22 32.77 31.02
CA GLY A 7 -26.07 33.72 29.90
C GLY A 7 -26.17 33.04 28.53
N TYR A 8 -25.58 31.87 28.42
CA TYR A 8 -25.58 31.10 27.17
C TYR A 8 -26.97 30.56 26.83
N ARG A 9 -27.69 30.02 27.80
CA ARG A 9 -29.09 29.56 27.59
C ARG A 9 -30.00 30.70 27.13
N ARG A 10 -29.90 31.90 27.71
CA ARG A 10 -30.70 33.07 27.27
C ARG A 10 -30.33 33.52 25.85
N ALA A 11 -29.06 33.52 25.50
CA ALA A 11 -28.62 33.90 24.16
C ALA A 11 -29.14 32.91 23.09
N VAL A 12 -29.06 31.60 23.35
CA VAL A 12 -29.57 30.57 22.45
C VAL A 12 -31.08 30.61 22.34
N THR A 13 -31.80 30.78 23.45
CA THR A 13 -33.28 30.91 23.43
C THR A 13 -33.73 32.15 22.66
N ASN A 14 -33.06 33.30 22.85
CA ASN A 14 -33.35 34.50 22.07
C ASN A 14 -33.04 34.36 20.57
N LEU A 15 -32.00 33.60 20.20
CA LEU A 15 -31.68 33.34 18.80
C LEU A 15 -32.74 32.44 18.16
N ILE A 16 -33.15 31.39 18.88
CA ILE A 16 -34.20 30.47 18.46
C ILE A 16 -35.54 31.20 18.32
N GLU A 17 -35.93 32.01 19.31
CA GLU A 17 -37.15 32.81 19.23
C GLU A 17 -37.14 33.83 18.09
N ARG A 18 -35.97 34.46 17.81
CA ARG A 18 -35.83 35.33 16.62
C ARG A 18 -35.92 34.59 15.31
N LEU A 19 -35.35 33.40 15.23
CA LEU A 19 -35.50 32.54 14.05
C LEU A 19 -36.95 32.10 13.84
N PHE A 20 -37.63 31.65 14.87
CA PHE A 20 -39.06 31.29 14.79
C PHE A 20 -39.97 32.51 14.51
N SER A 21 -39.70 33.69 15.10
CA SER A 21 -40.43 34.90 14.77
C SER A 21 -40.21 35.38 13.33
N PHE A 22 -39.06 35.08 12.73
CA PHE A 22 -38.79 35.33 11.32
C PHE A 22 -39.62 34.42 10.41
N VAL A 23 -39.82 33.15 10.81
CA VAL A 23 -40.65 32.18 10.12
C VAL A 23 -42.14 32.43 10.29
N ASP A 24 -42.56 32.97 11.43
CA ASP A 24 -43.96 33.28 11.78
C ASP A 24 -44.49 34.57 11.16
N SER A 25 -43.69 35.34 10.46
CA SER A 25 -44.16 36.56 9.80
C SER A 25 -44.93 36.28 8.47
N PRO A 26 -45.92 37.13 8.10
CA PRO A 26 -46.96 36.70 7.15
C PRO A 26 -46.51 36.50 5.70
N ARG A 27 -46.95 35.42 5.15
CA ARG A 27 -47.20 34.98 3.78
C ARG A 27 -46.06 34.59 2.86
N GLU A 28 -44.89 35.19 2.86
CA GLU A 28 -43.86 34.84 1.83
C GLU A 28 -42.49 34.41 2.38
N ARG A 29 -42.13 34.85 3.60
CA ARG A 29 -40.82 34.61 4.21
C ARG A 29 -40.44 33.14 4.50
N PRO A 30 -41.41 32.24 4.86
CA PRO A 30 -41.05 30.82 5.05
C PRO A 30 -40.58 30.17 3.76
N TRP A 31 -41.18 30.53 2.63
CA TRP A 31 -40.80 29.96 1.32
C TRP A 31 -39.45 30.47 0.85
N VAL A 32 -39.11 31.72 1.13
CA VAL A 32 -37.77 32.29 0.84
C VAL A 32 -36.69 31.62 1.70
N ALA A 33 -36.98 31.42 2.99
CA ALA A 33 -36.07 30.70 3.89
C ALA A 33 -35.90 29.24 3.46
N MET A 34 -36.95 28.55 3.10
CA MET A 34 -36.87 27.17 2.58
C MET A 34 -36.13 27.12 1.25
N GLY A 35 -36.36 28.08 0.36
CA GLY A 35 -35.60 28.18 -0.90
C GLY A 35 -34.10 28.38 -0.66
N ALA A 36 -33.71 29.26 0.25
CA ALA A 36 -32.32 29.50 0.63
C ALA A 36 -31.68 28.25 1.28
N LEU A 37 -32.38 27.57 2.20
CA LEU A 37 -31.93 26.34 2.81
C LEU A 37 -31.81 25.21 1.78
N GLY A 38 -32.76 25.12 0.83
CA GLY A 38 -32.71 24.14 -0.27
C GLY A 38 -31.49 24.34 -1.19
N ILE A 39 -31.19 25.60 -1.54
CA ILE A 39 -29.99 25.95 -2.32
C ILE A 39 -28.73 25.57 -1.50
N PHE A 40 -28.70 25.88 -0.22
CA PHE A 40 -27.57 25.54 0.66
C PHE A 40 -27.35 24.02 0.77
N ILE A 41 -28.43 23.23 0.85
CA ILE A 41 -28.36 21.76 0.84
C ILE A 41 -27.82 21.24 -0.50
N LEU A 42 -28.28 21.81 -1.63
CA LEU A 42 -27.79 21.41 -2.95
C LEU A 42 -26.31 21.73 -3.14
N LEU A 43 -25.87 22.91 -2.72
CA LEU A 43 -24.45 23.28 -2.74
C LEU A 43 -23.64 22.43 -1.75
N GLY A 44 -24.21 22.13 -0.60
CA GLY A 44 -23.59 21.29 0.41
C GLY A 44 -23.44 19.83 0.00
N ALA A 45 -24.36 19.29 -0.81
CA ALA A 45 -24.23 17.94 -1.36
C ALA A 45 -22.95 17.80 -2.23
N GLY A 46 -22.63 18.84 -3.02
CA GLY A 46 -21.37 18.91 -3.76
C GLY A 46 -20.15 18.99 -2.83
N TRP A 47 -20.27 19.75 -1.74
CA TRP A 47 -19.22 19.86 -0.74
C TRP A 47 -18.93 18.54 -0.02
N VAL A 48 -19.97 17.83 0.44
CA VAL A 48 -19.83 16.50 1.07
C VAL A 48 -19.17 15.50 0.13
N ASN A 49 -19.56 15.52 -1.14
CA ASN A 49 -18.94 14.66 -2.14
C ASN A 49 -17.43 14.93 -2.32
N GLN A 50 -17.03 16.19 -2.32
CA GLN A 50 -15.60 16.56 -2.37
C GLN A 50 -14.87 16.30 -1.05
N ALA A 51 -15.52 16.47 0.09
CA ALA A 51 -14.92 16.22 1.40
C ALA A 51 -14.59 14.74 1.66
N GLN A 52 -15.23 13.83 0.91
CA GLN A 52 -14.95 12.39 0.95
C GLN A 52 -13.74 11.97 0.10
N VAL A 53 -13.31 12.84 -0.83
CA VAL A 53 -12.13 12.58 -1.66
C VAL A 53 -10.88 12.63 -0.78
N LEU A 54 -9.99 11.66 -0.96
CA LEU A 54 -8.73 11.58 -0.23
C LEU A 54 -7.88 12.84 -0.51
N PRO A 55 -7.51 13.63 0.50
CA PRO A 55 -6.60 14.74 0.31
C PRO A 55 -5.17 14.27 0.09
N GLY A 56 -4.33 15.11 -0.53
CA GLY A 56 -2.91 14.82 -0.73
C GLY A 56 -2.62 13.80 -1.81
N VAL A 57 -3.59 13.52 -2.68
CA VAL A 57 -3.38 12.67 -3.86
C VAL A 57 -2.95 13.54 -5.03
N SER A 58 -1.84 13.17 -5.64
CA SER A 58 -1.38 13.75 -6.90
C SER A 58 -1.19 12.66 -7.94
N THR A 59 -1.52 12.99 -9.17
CA THR A 59 -1.36 12.10 -10.33
C THR A 59 -0.34 12.72 -11.28
N THR A 60 0.62 11.94 -11.71
CA THR A 60 1.67 12.38 -12.63
C THR A 60 1.85 11.35 -13.74
N ASP A 61 2.04 11.83 -14.96
CA ASP A 61 2.50 11.04 -16.09
C ASP A 61 3.94 10.61 -15.81
N THR A 62 4.24 9.35 -15.98
CA THR A 62 5.57 8.78 -15.74
C THR A 62 6.46 8.85 -16.96
N GLY A 63 5.88 8.76 -18.15
CA GLY A 63 6.59 8.54 -19.40
C GLY A 63 7.14 7.11 -19.57
N LEU A 64 6.73 6.16 -18.72
CA LEU A 64 7.04 4.73 -18.88
C LEU A 64 6.12 4.12 -19.94
N GLU A 65 6.62 3.14 -20.67
CA GLU A 65 5.92 2.51 -21.81
C GLU A 65 5.43 1.08 -21.46
N GLY A 66 5.39 0.72 -20.18
CA GLY A 66 4.95 -0.61 -19.74
C GLY A 66 4.73 -0.71 -18.24
N PRO A 67 4.12 -1.81 -17.78
CA PRO A 67 3.86 -2.04 -16.37
C PRO A 67 5.13 -2.06 -15.53
N VAL A 68 5.08 -1.40 -14.39
CA VAL A 68 6.16 -1.42 -13.41
C VAL A 68 6.05 -2.71 -12.60
N VAL A 69 6.99 -3.61 -12.80
CA VAL A 69 7.03 -4.92 -12.14
C VAL A 69 7.51 -4.75 -10.69
N ASP A 70 8.58 -3.96 -10.50
CA ASP A 70 9.13 -3.67 -9.19
C ASP A 70 9.77 -2.29 -9.17
N VAL A 71 9.82 -1.63 -7.99
CA VAL A 71 10.38 -0.29 -7.85
C VAL A 71 10.91 -0.04 -6.46
N ILE A 72 12.14 0.49 -6.38
CA ILE A 72 12.76 0.90 -5.13
C ILE A 72 13.05 2.39 -5.17
N TRP A 73 12.69 3.09 -4.11
CA TRP A 73 12.92 4.52 -3.97
C TRP A 73 14.07 4.81 -3.01
N ALA A 74 14.81 5.87 -3.32
CA ALA A 74 15.74 6.46 -2.38
C ALA A 74 14.98 7.15 -1.23
N GLU A 75 15.68 7.36 -0.11
CA GLU A 75 15.12 8.04 1.07
C GLU A 75 14.65 9.47 0.76
N ASP A 76 15.24 10.12 -0.25
CA ASP A 76 14.83 11.46 -0.70
C ASP A 76 13.48 11.49 -1.44
N GLY A 77 12.94 10.33 -1.83
CA GLY A 77 11.71 10.21 -2.59
C GLY A 77 11.77 10.78 -4.01
N GLN A 78 12.95 11.11 -4.50
CA GLN A 78 13.17 11.68 -5.83
C GLN A 78 13.82 10.69 -6.78
N HIS A 79 14.84 9.99 -6.31
CA HIS A 79 15.55 8.97 -7.08
C HIS A 79 14.87 7.62 -6.92
N ALA A 80 14.81 6.85 -7.98
CA ALA A 80 14.26 5.50 -7.96
C ALA A 80 14.90 4.60 -9.02
N LEU A 81 14.84 3.31 -8.79
CA LEU A 81 15.18 2.26 -9.72
C LEU A 81 13.94 1.39 -9.92
N ALA A 82 13.59 1.08 -11.15
CA ALA A 82 12.44 0.26 -11.47
C ALA A 82 12.76 -0.80 -12.53
N LEU A 83 12.10 -1.93 -12.43
CA LEU A 83 11.95 -2.91 -13.51
C LEU A 83 10.62 -2.69 -14.19
N VAL A 84 10.64 -2.52 -15.49
CA VAL A 84 9.48 -2.26 -16.32
C VAL A 84 9.39 -3.32 -17.38
N ASP A 85 8.23 -3.91 -17.56
CA ASP A 85 7.98 -4.87 -18.64
C ASP A 85 7.59 -4.10 -19.91
N ILE A 86 8.48 -4.10 -20.89
CA ILE A 86 8.25 -3.48 -22.20
C ILE A 86 8.17 -4.58 -23.25
N ASP A 87 6.97 -4.83 -23.76
CA ASP A 87 6.70 -5.86 -24.77
C ASP A 87 7.16 -7.30 -24.37
N GLY A 88 7.18 -7.62 -23.07
CA GLY A 88 7.59 -8.91 -22.51
C GLY A 88 9.10 -9.03 -22.24
N GLU A 89 9.84 -7.95 -22.35
CA GLU A 89 11.24 -7.84 -21.93
C GLU A 89 11.37 -6.89 -20.72
N LEU A 90 12.12 -7.31 -19.69
CA LEU A 90 12.34 -6.48 -18.52
C LEU A 90 13.44 -5.45 -18.79
N GLU A 91 13.08 -4.19 -18.69
CA GLU A 91 14.01 -3.06 -18.78
C GLU A 91 14.25 -2.43 -17.43
N LEU A 92 15.51 -2.08 -17.18
CA LEU A 92 15.91 -1.37 -15.97
C LEU A 92 15.83 0.14 -16.21
N MET A 93 14.98 0.82 -15.46
CA MET A 93 14.73 2.25 -15.56
C MET A 93 15.24 2.95 -14.31
N HIS A 94 15.86 4.11 -14.49
CA HIS A 94 16.34 4.95 -13.40
C HIS A 94 15.67 6.32 -13.44
N ARG A 95 15.21 6.77 -12.29
CA ARG A 95 14.66 8.12 -12.11
C ARG A 95 15.70 8.99 -11.40
N GLY A 96 16.24 9.98 -12.12
CA GLY A 96 17.26 10.90 -11.60
C GLY A 96 16.68 12.26 -11.17
N ASP A 97 17.57 13.24 -10.97
CA ASP A 97 17.27 14.63 -10.56
C ASP A 97 16.26 15.35 -11.45
N SER A 98 16.19 14.99 -12.73
CA SER A 98 15.21 15.55 -13.68
C SER A 98 13.76 15.18 -13.34
N GLY A 99 13.57 14.12 -12.56
CA GLY A 99 12.27 13.54 -12.28
C GLY A 99 11.69 12.71 -13.43
N THR A 100 12.46 12.53 -14.52
CA THR A 100 12.13 11.64 -15.65
C THR A 100 12.73 10.25 -15.43
N TRP A 101 12.13 9.27 -16.08
CA TRP A 101 12.67 7.92 -16.13
C TRP A 101 13.52 7.78 -17.39
N ASP A 102 14.72 7.25 -17.23
CA ASP A 102 15.65 6.99 -18.31
C ASP A 102 16.09 5.52 -18.24
N THR A 103 16.23 4.86 -19.40
CA THR A 103 16.74 3.49 -19.47
C THR A 103 18.16 3.44 -18.95
N LEU A 104 18.45 2.52 -18.02
CA LEU A 104 19.76 2.32 -17.45
C LEU A 104 20.48 1.18 -18.17
N GLU A 105 21.43 1.53 -19.03
CA GLU A 105 22.24 0.54 -19.76
C GLU A 105 23.22 -0.18 -18.81
N CYS A 106 23.05 -1.48 -18.65
CA CYS A 106 23.93 -2.29 -17.77
C CYS A 106 24.59 -3.50 -18.43
N ASN A 107 24.23 -3.93 -19.60
CA ASN A 107 24.60 -5.26 -20.17
C ASN A 107 24.34 -6.41 -19.18
N CYS A 108 23.25 -6.34 -18.43
CA CYS A 108 22.97 -7.21 -17.29
C CYS A 108 21.75 -8.10 -17.48
N ASN A 109 20.91 -7.87 -18.49
CA ASN A 109 19.60 -8.50 -18.61
C ASN A 109 18.95 -8.61 -17.24
N ALA A 110 18.65 -7.44 -16.65
CA ALA A 110 18.17 -7.36 -15.27
C ALA A 110 16.83 -8.09 -15.12
N THR A 111 16.71 -8.92 -14.11
CA THR A 111 15.54 -9.74 -13.83
C THR A 111 14.97 -9.51 -12.45
N ALA A 112 15.74 -8.88 -11.56
CA ALA A 112 15.34 -8.58 -10.19
C ALA A 112 16.04 -7.33 -9.67
N ILE A 113 15.34 -6.58 -8.83
CA ILE A 113 15.90 -5.49 -8.03
C ILE A 113 15.56 -5.71 -6.56
N GLY A 114 16.35 -5.15 -5.65
CA GLY A 114 16.13 -5.26 -4.21
C GLY A 114 17.09 -4.35 -3.44
N GLY A 115 17.08 -4.42 -2.13
CA GLY A 115 17.98 -3.66 -1.28
C GLY A 115 17.28 -2.62 -0.41
N SER A 116 17.95 -1.52 -0.11
CA SER A 116 17.46 -0.48 0.80
C SER A 116 17.35 0.87 0.10
N SER A 117 16.74 1.83 0.78
CA SER A 117 16.62 3.22 0.29
C SER A 117 17.96 3.91 -0.08
N ASN A 118 19.10 3.40 0.39
CA ASN A 118 20.43 3.98 0.14
C ASN A 118 21.29 3.15 -0.80
N LEU A 119 20.99 1.87 -0.97
CA LEU A 119 21.79 0.94 -1.76
C LEU A 119 20.86 -0.04 -2.48
N TRP A 120 20.88 0.02 -3.80
CA TRP A 120 20.09 -0.85 -4.65
C TRP A 120 20.93 -2.02 -5.16
N LEU A 121 20.33 -3.16 -5.18
CA LEU A 121 20.87 -4.40 -5.69
C LEU A 121 20.15 -4.75 -6.99
N VAL A 122 20.88 -5.26 -7.96
CA VAL A 122 20.31 -5.70 -9.24
C VAL A 122 20.79 -7.10 -9.52
N GLY A 123 19.85 -8.00 -9.77
CA GLY A 123 20.09 -9.35 -10.25
C GLY A 123 19.76 -9.46 -11.73
N GLY A 124 20.43 -10.37 -12.43
CA GLY A 124 20.22 -10.60 -13.86
C GLY A 124 20.50 -12.04 -14.27
N GLU A 125 20.44 -12.26 -15.58
CA GLU A 125 20.75 -13.55 -16.18
C GLU A 125 22.21 -13.98 -15.93
N ASP A 126 22.46 -15.29 -16.03
CA ASP A 126 23.79 -15.90 -15.85
C ASP A 126 24.47 -15.50 -14.53
N GLY A 127 23.68 -15.27 -13.46
CA GLY A 127 24.14 -14.90 -12.13
C GLY A 127 24.76 -13.51 -12.05
N TRP A 128 24.44 -12.65 -13.00
CA TRP A 128 24.88 -11.28 -12.98
C TRP A 128 24.37 -10.57 -11.71
N PHE A 129 25.23 -9.85 -11.04
CA PHE A 129 24.90 -9.12 -9.83
C PHE A 129 25.55 -7.74 -9.85
N GLY A 130 24.82 -6.73 -9.52
CA GLY A 130 25.27 -5.35 -9.48
C GLY A 130 24.78 -4.58 -8.27
N VAL A 131 25.47 -3.50 -7.99
CA VAL A 131 25.15 -2.62 -6.85
C VAL A 131 25.15 -1.17 -7.33
N MET A 132 24.16 -0.42 -6.92
CA MET A 132 24.00 0.98 -7.22
C MET A 132 23.72 1.75 -5.93
N ILE A 133 24.44 2.84 -5.72
CA ILE A 133 24.11 3.76 -4.63
C ILE A 133 22.92 4.59 -5.09
N ALA A 134 21.95 4.77 -4.23
CA ALA A 134 20.76 5.60 -4.55
C ALA A 134 21.20 7.01 -4.97
N GLY A 135 20.70 7.47 -6.11
CA GLY A 135 21.08 8.74 -6.72
C GLY A 135 22.25 8.67 -7.72
N ASP A 136 23.00 7.57 -7.78
CA ASP A 136 23.97 7.35 -8.86
C ASP A 136 23.25 6.99 -10.17
N SER A 137 23.92 7.21 -11.30
CA SER A 137 23.44 6.84 -12.63
C SER A 137 24.14 5.61 -13.21
N THR A 138 24.89 4.88 -12.40
CA THR A 138 25.69 3.74 -12.85
C THR A 138 25.65 2.59 -11.87
N ILE A 139 25.54 1.38 -12.40
CA ILE A 139 25.62 0.15 -11.62
C ILE A 139 27.06 -0.34 -11.58
N ALA A 140 27.56 -0.62 -10.39
CA ALA A 140 28.85 -1.24 -10.20
C ALA A 140 28.68 -2.78 -10.23
N PRO A 141 29.12 -3.47 -11.29
CA PRO A 141 29.03 -4.93 -11.35
C PRO A 141 29.85 -5.57 -10.24
N ARG A 142 29.34 -6.66 -9.70
CA ARG A 142 29.98 -7.50 -8.69
C ARG A 142 29.87 -8.96 -9.13
N SER A 143 30.81 -9.78 -8.76
CA SER A 143 30.75 -11.21 -9.07
C SER A 143 30.52 -11.98 -7.79
N LEU A 144 29.37 -12.62 -7.69
CA LEU A 144 29.13 -13.62 -6.67
C LEU A 144 29.92 -14.88 -7.01
N ASN A 145 30.52 -15.51 -6.01
CA ASN A 145 31.37 -16.69 -6.19
C ASN A 145 30.50 -17.96 -6.34
N TRP A 146 29.85 -18.11 -7.49
CA TRP A 146 29.03 -19.27 -7.80
C TRP A 146 29.84 -20.57 -7.87
N GLN A 147 29.27 -21.66 -7.37
CA GLN A 147 29.86 -23.01 -7.49
C GLN A 147 29.26 -23.71 -8.72
N GLY A 148 29.88 -23.54 -9.86
CA GLY A 148 29.42 -24.11 -11.13
C GLY A 148 28.88 -23.08 -12.08
N SER A 149 27.90 -23.47 -12.92
CA SER A 149 27.19 -22.53 -13.80
C SER A 149 26.35 -21.59 -12.95
N ALA A 150 26.44 -20.30 -13.24
CA ALA A 150 25.62 -19.31 -12.55
C ALA A 150 24.19 -19.37 -13.10
N PRO A 151 23.19 -19.41 -12.23
CA PRO A 151 21.77 -19.38 -12.59
C PRO A 151 21.27 -17.94 -12.77
N ASP A 152 20.08 -17.77 -13.33
CA ASP A 152 19.41 -16.48 -13.38
C ASP A 152 18.89 -16.08 -12.02
N ILE A 153 19.08 -14.83 -11.62
CA ILE A 153 18.58 -14.31 -10.34
C ILE A 153 17.16 -13.78 -10.56
N VAL A 154 16.16 -14.42 -9.97
CA VAL A 154 14.74 -14.06 -10.20
C VAL A 154 14.14 -13.19 -9.10
N SER A 155 14.71 -13.20 -7.92
CA SER A 155 14.35 -12.29 -6.81
C SER A 155 15.53 -12.16 -5.87
N LEU A 156 15.71 -11.00 -5.27
CA LEU A 156 16.79 -10.77 -4.31
C LEU A 156 16.43 -9.65 -3.35
N ASP A 157 16.90 -9.79 -2.10
CA ASP A 157 16.84 -8.70 -1.13
C ASP A 157 17.95 -8.80 -0.08
N GLY A 158 18.28 -7.66 0.53
CA GLY A 158 19.27 -7.53 1.58
C GLY A 158 20.20 -6.34 1.41
N GLN A 159 21.40 -6.50 1.90
CA GLN A 159 22.46 -5.51 1.84
C GLN A 159 23.69 -6.08 1.10
N LEU A 160 24.59 -5.22 0.64
CA LEU A 160 25.84 -5.68 -0.01
C LEU A 160 26.61 -6.68 0.85
N ALA A 161 26.62 -6.50 2.15
CA ALA A 161 27.36 -7.37 3.08
C ALA A 161 26.69 -8.73 3.28
N SER A 162 25.39 -8.84 3.17
CA SER A 162 24.63 -10.08 3.30
C SER A 162 23.19 -9.92 2.83
N GLY A 163 22.65 -10.97 2.23
CA GLY A 163 21.28 -10.98 1.78
C GLY A 163 20.84 -12.37 1.31
N TRP A 164 19.76 -12.40 0.60
CA TRP A 164 19.07 -13.58 0.13
C TRP A 164 18.65 -13.42 -1.33
N LEU A 165 18.66 -14.50 -2.07
CA LEU A 165 18.15 -14.50 -3.44
C LEU A 165 17.49 -15.82 -3.79
N ILE A 166 16.59 -15.75 -4.74
CA ILE A 166 16.06 -16.89 -5.48
C ILE A 166 16.74 -16.90 -6.83
N ALA A 167 17.27 -18.06 -7.20
CA ALA A 167 17.92 -18.26 -8.47
C ALA A 167 17.25 -19.40 -9.25
N GLU A 168 17.16 -19.25 -10.56
CA GLU A 168 16.52 -20.21 -11.45
C GLU A 168 17.52 -20.84 -12.41
N MET A 169 17.51 -22.16 -12.51
CA MET A 169 18.25 -22.92 -13.51
C MET A 169 17.39 -24.06 -14.05
N ALA A 170 17.19 -24.09 -15.36
CA ALA A 170 16.40 -25.13 -16.02
C ALA A 170 15.01 -25.36 -15.38
N ALA A 171 14.31 -24.28 -15.09
CA ALA A 171 13.01 -24.25 -14.43
C ALA A 171 12.97 -24.80 -13.00
N SER A 172 14.11 -24.88 -12.32
CA SER A 172 14.22 -25.22 -10.91
C SER A 172 14.70 -24.01 -10.13
N ARG A 173 13.94 -23.56 -9.14
CA ARG A 173 14.27 -22.42 -8.29
C ARG A 173 14.93 -22.87 -7.00
N THR A 174 16.00 -22.19 -6.64
CA THR A 174 16.80 -22.45 -5.44
C THR A 174 16.97 -21.16 -4.63
N VAL A 175 16.95 -21.29 -3.32
CA VAL A 175 17.22 -20.18 -2.40
C VAL A 175 18.68 -20.20 -2.02
N HIS A 176 19.33 -19.05 -2.10
CA HIS A 176 20.69 -18.85 -1.69
C HIS A 176 20.78 -17.68 -0.70
N SER A 177 21.80 -17.74 0.15
CA SER A 177 22.22 -16.56 0.91
C SER A 177 23.61 -16.15 0.50
N TRP A 178 23.95 -14.87 0.63
CA TRP A 178 25.31 -14.42 0.46
C TRP A 178 25.84 -13.72 1.71
N THR A 179 27.17 -13.74 1.86
CA THR A 179 27.91 -12.97 2.85
C THR A 179 29.15 -12.43 2.18
N GLY A 180 29.27 -11.12 2.08
CA GLY A 180 30.24 -10.47 1.20
C GLY A 180 29.95 -10.83 -0.26
N LEU A 181 30.90 -11.47 -0.95
CA LEU A 181 30.72 -11.98 -2.31
C LEU A 181 30.56 -13.52 -2.35
N ASN A 182 30.56 -14.17 -1.20
CA ASN A 182 30.44 -15.62 -1.12
C ASN A 182 28.96 -16.00 -1.06
N ILE A 183 28.53 -16.79 -2.04
CA ILE A 183 27.19 -17.35 -2.09
C ILE A 183 27.16 -18.72 -1.45
N SER A 184 26.10 -19.03 -0.73
CA SER A 184 25.88 -20.33 -0.13
C SER A 184 25.57 -21.40 -1.17
N GLU A 185 25.69 -22.67 -0.79
CA GLU A 185 25.01 -23.74 -1.50
C GLU A 185 23.50 -23.49 -1.53
N GLY A 186 22.84 -23.70 -2.67
CA GLY A 186 21.42 -23.49 -2.86
C GLY A 186 20.58 -24.53 -2.12
N ALA A 187 19.49 -24.10 -1.53
CA ALA A 187 18.48 -24.96 -0.97
C ALA A 187 17.24 -24.97 -1.86
N THR A 188 16.72 -26.17 -2.13
CA THR A 188 15.43 -26.37 -2.78
C THR A 188 14.39 -26.74 -1.74
N TYR A 189 13.17 -26.28 -1.90
CA TYR A 189 12.08 -26.81 -1.11
C TYR A 189 11.76 -28.26 -1.56
N PRO A 190 11.60 -29.21 -0.63
CA PRO A 190 11.54 -30.65 -1.02
C PRO A 190 10.31 -31.07 -1.81
N ILE A 191 9.32 -30.22 -1.96
CA ILE A 191 8.10 -30.46 -2.77
C ILE A 191 8.28 -29.80 -4.13
N ASN A 192 8.36 -30.60 -5.19
CA ASN A 192 8.68 -30.16 -6.55
C ASN A 192 7.61 -29.27 -7.21
N ASP A 193 6.43 -29.19 -6.63
CA ASP A 193 5.28 -28.48 -7.20
C ASP A 193 5.09 -27.08 -6.59
N ILE A 194 6.03 -26.64 -5.74
CA ILE A 194 6.05 -25.31 -5.15
C ILE A 194 6.98 -24.42 -5.96
N SER A 195 6.44 -23.35 -6.52
CA SER A 195 7.20 -22.23 -7.07
C SER A 195 7.55 -21.25 -5.96
N LEU A 196 8.78 -20.74 -5.99
CA LEU A 196 9.28 -19.68 -5.11
C LEU A 196 9.32 -18.39 -5.94
N ASP A 197 8.54 -17.38 -5.60
CA ASP A 197 8.30 -16.26 -6.49
C ASP A 197 9.05 -14.99 -6.04
N GLU A 198 9.01 -14.65 -4.77
CA GLU A 198 9.64 -13.43 -4.23
C GLU A 198 10.27 -13.72 -2.87
N ILE A 199 11.37 -13.05 -2.55
CA ILE A 199 12.10 -13.16 -1.28
C ILE A 199 12.34 -11.79 -0.67
N GLU A 200 12.08 -11.69 0.62
CA GLU A 200 12.25 -10.47 1.39
C GLU A 200 13.07 -10.75 2.64
N SER A 201 14.11 -9.97 2.87
CA SER A 201 14.95 -10.06 4.05
C SER A 201 14.22 -9.51 5.28
N VAL A 202 14.20 -10.27 6.35
CA VAL A 202 13.62 -9.86 7.63
C VAL A 202 14.58 -10.13 8.76
N SER A 203 14.34 -9.58 9.94
CA SER A 203 15.19 -9.84 11.10
C SER A 203 15.33 -11.34 11.37
N GLY A 204 16.55 -11.85 11.31
CA GLY A 204 16.91 -13.24 11.57
C GLY A 204 16.85 -14.18 10.36
N GLY A 205 16.48 -13.72 9.16
CA GLY A 205 16.40 -14.59 7.98
C GLY A 205 15.78 -13.93 6.76
N ALA A 206 14.95 -14.67 6.04
CA ALA A 206 14.12 -14.15 4.98
C ALA A 206 12.75 -14.84 4.97
N LEU A 207 11.79 -14.20 4.35
CA LEU A 207 10.50 -14.77 4.02
C LEU A 207 10.38 -14.90 2.50
N ILE A 208 9.73 -15.96 2.06
CA ILE A 208 9.59 -16.30 0.66
C ILE A 208 8.12 -16.56 0.41
N ILE A 209 7.53 -15.83 -0.52
CA ILE A 209 6.21 -16.15 -1.03
C ILE A 209 6.33 -16.99 -2.29
N GLY A 210 5.30 -17.77 -2.53
CA GLY A 210 5.23 -18.63 -3.67
C GLY A 210 3.85 -19.25 -3.82
N HIS A 211 3.76 -20.21 -4.71
CA HIS A 211 2.50 -20.89 -4.97
C HIS A 211 2.69 -22.39 -5.18
N ASP A 212 1.66 -23.13 -4.80
CA ASP A 212 1.57 -24.57 -5.00
C ASP A 212 0.69 -24.86 -6.22
N GLN A 213 1.33 -25.35 -7.28
CA GLN A 213 0.68 -25.64 -8.55
C GLN A 213 -0.24 -26.88 -8.50
N THR A 214 -0.13 -27.72 -7.46
CA THR A 214 -0.89 -28.98 -7.36
C THR A 214 -2.12 -28.90 -6.45
N SER A 215 -2.29 -27.81 -5.71
CA SER A 215 -3.32 -27.73 -4.66
C SER A 215 -4.76 -27.89 -5.18
N ASN A 216 -5.00 -27.51 -6.43
CA ASN A 216 -6.31 -27.69 -7.06
C ASN A 216 -6.20 -27.93 -8.58
N PRO A 217 -5.55 -29.02 -9.01
CA PRO A 217 -5.25 -29.27 -10.42
C PRO A 217 -6.51 -29.38 -11.30
N ALA A 218 -7.65 -29.78 -10.72
CA ALA A 218 -8.91 -29.89 -11.44
C ALA A 218 -9.49 -28.52 -11.86
N LEU A 219 -9.12 -27.46 -11.17
CA LEU A 219 -9.57 -26.09 -11.45
C LEU A 219 -8.47 -25.22 -12.02
N GLY A 220 -7.23 -25.72 -12.15
CA GLY A 220 -6.08 -24.94 -12.60
C GLY A 220 -5.68 -23.84 -11.59
N LEU A 221 -6.09 -23.97 -10.33
CA LEU A 221 -5.82 -22.99 -9.29
C LEU A 221 -4.55 -23.37 -8.53
N SER A 222 -3.67 -22.40 -8.37
CA SER A 222 -2.55 -22.46 -7.43
C SER A 222 -3.01 -22.04 -6.04
N SER A 223 -2.29 -22.42 -4.99
CA SER A 223 -2.56 -21.98 -3.63
C SER A 223 -1.39 -21.21 -3.03
N GLU A 224 -1.70 -20.44 -2.03
CA GLU A 224 -0.74 -19.62 -1.29
C GLU A 224 0.30 -20.46 -0.55
N VAL A 225 1.54 -20.01 -0.61
CA VAL A 225 2.68 -20.60 0.09
C VAL A 225 3.51 -19.49 0.72
N LEU A 226 3.90 -19.68 1.99
CA LEU A 226 4.87 -18.84 2.69
C LEU A 226 5.92 -19.74 3.33
N ILE A 227 7.18 -19.47 3.03
CA ILE A 227 8.34 -20.21 3.52
C ILE A 227 9.26 -19.24 4.27
N GLU A 228 9.81 -19.71 5.37
CA GLU A 228 10.90 -19.05 6.08
C GLU A 228 12.24 -19.65 5.64
N ALA A 229 13.22 -18.78 5.43
CA ALA A 229 14.60 -19.14 5.19
C ALA A 229 15.49 -18.62 6.32
N GLU A 230 16.21 -19.53 6.95
CA GLU A 230 17.21 -19.22 7.97
C GLU A 230 18.59 -19.74 7.54
N ARG A 231 19.67 -19.10 8.03
CA ARG A 231 21.02 -19.62 7.80
C ARG A 231 21.37 -20.67 8.85
N ASN A 232 21.85 -21.83 8.40
CA ASN A 232 22.46 -22.77 9.29
C ASN A 232 23.86 -22.31 9.73
N SER A 233 24.55 -23.10 10.55
CA SER A 233 25.91 -22.78 11.04
C SER A 233 26.97 -22.68 9.94
N SER A 234 26.73 -23.24 8.76
CA SER A 234 27.61 -23.11 7.58
C SER A 234 27.22 -21.96 6.65
N GLY A 235 26.14 -21.23 6.95
CA GLY A 235 25.63 -20.13 6.14
C GLY A 235 24.66 -20.58 5.03
N SER A 236 24.40 -21.88 4.89
CA SER A 236 23.43 -22.36 3.88
C SER A 236 22.00 -22.21 4.34
N PRO A 237 21.05 -21.95 3.42
CA PRO A 237 19.63 -21.83 3.76
C PRO A 237 19.04 -23.12 4.32
N ILE A 238 18.20 -22.97 5.34
CA ILE A 238 17.21 -23.97 5.79
C ILE A 238 15.86 -23.39 5.51
N LEU A 239 15.02 -24.14 4.76
CA LEU A 239 13.70 -23.71 4.35
C LEU A 239 12.63 -24.40 5.20
N THR A 240 11.78 -23.63 5.84
CA THR A 240 10.68 -24.11 6.69
C THR A 240 9.36 -23.54 6.19
N MET A 241 8.37 -24.42 5.93
CA MET A 241 7.02 -23.98 5.56
C MET A 241 6.34 -23.32 6.75
N LEU A 242 5.99 -22.05 6.63
CA LEU A 242 5.17 -21.34 7.61
C LEU A 242 3.68 -21.49 7.31
N HIS A 243 3.31 -21.42 6.02
CA HIS A 243 1.93 -21.50 5.60
C HIS A 243 1.79 -22.15 4.23
N ARG A 244 0.75 -22.96 4.09
CA ARG A 244 0.26 -23.50 2.83
C ARG A 244 -1.25 -23.51 2.90
N GLY A 245 -1.89 -22.60 2.20
CA GLY A 245 -3.33 -22.38 2.21
C GLY A 245 -4.00 -22.89 0.95
N ALA A 246 -5.33 -22.76 0.94
CA ALA A 246 -6.17 -23.05 -0.23
C ALA A 246 -6.66 -21.76 -0.92
N GLY A 247 -6.13 -20.62 -0.52
CA GLY A 247 -6.43 -19.31 -1.09
C GLY A 247 -5.75 -19.09 -2.44
N ALA A 248 -5.94 -17.93 -3.01
CA ALA A 248 -5.21 -17.50 -4.20
C ALA A 248 -3.73 -17.22 -3.84
N PRO A 249 -2.80 -17.31 -4.80
CA PRO A 249 -1.38 -17.07 -4.54
C PRO A 249 -1.10 -15.74 -3.87
N LEU A 250 -0.07 -15.73 -3.01
CA LEU A 250 0.49 -14.50 -2.47
C LEU A 250 1.30 -13.81 -3.56
N HIS A 251 1.18 -12.48 -3.66
CA HIS A 251 1.82 -11.69 -4.72
C HIS A 251 2.82 -10.69 -4.19
N THR A 252 2.72 -10.28 -2.93
CA THR A 252 3.55 -9.23 -2.38
C THR A 252 3.91 -9.52 -0.94
N ILE A 253 5.13 -9.18 -0.58
CA ILE A 253 5.66 -9.22 0.78
C ILE A 253 6.30 -7.88 1.12
N ILE A 254 6.06 -7.37 2.30
CA ILE A 254 6.62 -6.12 2.82
C ILE A 254 7.26 -6.40 4.16
N ALA A 255 8.57 -6.19 4.28
CA ALA A 255 9.25 -6.20 5.57
C ALA A 255 8.83 -5.01 6.44
N VAL A 256 8.74 -5.24 7.73
CA VAL A 256 8.41 -4.22 8.75
C VAL A 256 9.59 -4.15 9.71
N ASP A 257 10.67 -3.52 9.24
CA ASP A 257 11.95 -3.64 9.95
C ASP A 257 12.12 -2.69 11.14
N ASP A 258 11.63 -1.47 11.08
CA ASP A 258 12.08 -0.43 12.02
C ASP A 258 11.10 -0.02 13.12
N HIS A 259 9.90 -0.56 13.12
CA HIS A 259 8.86 -0.06 14.06
C HIS A 259 8.87 -0.76 15.42
N PHE A 260 9.74 -1.75 15.61
CA PHE A 260 9.69 -2.63 16.78
C PHE A 260 11.03 -2.87 17.47
N GLU A 261 11.96 -1.91 17.42
CA GLU A 261 13.17 -1.99 18.25
C GLU A 261 12.81 -2.25 19.71
N GLY A 262 13.26 -3.39 20.23
CA GLY A 262 12.96 -3.83 21.60
C GLY A 262 11.69 -4.63 21.78
N CYS A 263 10.94 -4.91 20.74
CA CYS A 263 9.83 -5.85 20.80
C CYS A 263 10.34 -7.28 21.02
N THR A 264 9.75 -8.01 21.95
CA THR A 264 10.17 -9.38 22.31
C THR A 264 9.08 -10.42 22.16
N GLN A 265 7.82 -10.01 21.96
CA GLN A 265 6.69 -10.92 21.86
C GLN A 265 5.71 -10.43 20.77
N ASN A 266 5.34 -11.34 19.88
CA ASN A 266 4.42 -11.08 18.77
C ASN A 266 4.74 -9.83 17.95
N CYS A 267 6.03 -9.62 17.67
CA CYS A 267 6.50 -8.51 16.89
C CYS A 267 6.15 -8.70 15.41
N LEU A 268 5.42 -7.78 14.84
CA LEU A 268 5.14 -7.79 13.41
C LEU A 268 6.45 -7.57 12.66
N ILE A 269 6.82 -8.50 11.78
CA ILE A 269 8.06 -8.45 11.00
C ILE A 269 7.82 -8.33 9.51
N ALA A 270 6.64 -8.72 9.04
CA ALA A 270 6.25 -8.57 7.66
C ALA A 270 4.73 -8.59 7.49
N ILE A 271 4.29 -8.01 6.37
CA ILE A 271 2.95 -8.17 5.83
C ILE A 271 3.06 -8.92 4.51
N VAL A 272 2.22 -9.91 4.29
CA VAL A 272 2.09 -10.61 3.02
C VAL A 272 0.66 -10.52 2.52
N ALA A 273 0.50 -10.34 1.23
CA ALA A 273 -0.81 -10.19 0.63
C ALA A 273 -0.90 -10.91 -0.72
N GLY A 274 -2.11 -11.28 -1.07
CA GLY A 274 -2.43 -11.83 -2.38
C GLY A 274 -3.82 -12.40 -2.42
N GLY A 275 -4.36 -12.49 -3.61
CA GLY A 275 -5.64 -13.07 -3.89
C GLY A 275 -6.78 -12.47 -3.08
N ASP A 276 -7.07 -13.03 -1.94
CA ASP A 276 -8.23 -12.65 -1.12
C ASP A 276 -7.89 -12.32 0.34
N SER A 277 -6.60 -12.27 0.69
CA SER A 277 -6.19 -12.16 2.09
C SER A 277 -4.93 -11.32 2.29
N ILE A 278 -4.90 -10.62 3.41
CA ILE A 278 -3.72 -9.95 3.97
C ILE A 278 -3.36 -10.64 5.28
N TYR A 279 -2.09 -10.99 5.42
CA TYR A 279 -1.57 -11.67 6.60
C TYR A 279 -0.45 -10.85 7.23
N GLY A 280 -0.46 -10.80 8.55
CA GLY A 280 0.67 -10.32 9.35
C GLY A 280 1.54 -11.49 9.80
N ILE A 281 2.84 -11.34 9.66
CA ILE A 281 3.83 -12.29 10.16
C ILE A 281 4.43 -11.70 11.42
N THR A 282 4.25 -12.41 12.54
CA THR A 282 4.81 -12.01 13.83
C THR A 282 5.93 -12.95 14.24
N SER A 283 6.92 -12.40 14.91
CA SER A 283 8.02 -13.15 15.52
C SER A 283 7.92 -13.10 17.04
N ASP A 284 8.13 -14.24 17.69
CA ASP A 284 8.20 -14.37 19.13
C ASP A 284 9.45 -15.19 19.50
N THR A 285 10.23 -14.70 20.43
CA THR A 285 11.48 -15.35 20.85
C THR A 285 11.30 -16.74 21.45
N THR A 286 10.07 -17.09 21.86
CA THR A 286 9.75 -18.37 22.53
C THR A 286 9.01 -19.36 21.64
N VAL A 287 8.22 -18.86 20.68
CA VAL A 287 7.32 -19.69 19.86
C VAL A 287 7.78 -19.74 18.40
N GLY A 288 8.63 -18.79 17.97
CA GLY A 288 9.04 -18.63 16.59
C GLY A 288 8.10 -17.72 15.81
N ARG A 289 8.02 -17.91 14.49
CA ARG A 289 7.18 -17.09 13.61
C ARG A 289 5.78 -17.64 13.49
N ASN A 290 4.81 -16.73 13.48
CA ASN A 290 3.40 -17.06 13.32
C ASN A 290 2.77 -16.17 12.26
N MET A 291 1.88 -16.74 11.47
CA MET A 291 1.07 -16.05 10.46
C MET A 291 -0.35 -15.90 10.97
N HIS A 292 -0.91 -14.72 10.86
CA HIS A 292 -2.31 -14.46 11.21
C HIS A 292 -2.98 -13.58 10.17
N ARG A 293 -4.23 -13.86 9.85
CA ARG A 293 -5.01 -13.06 8.92
C ARG A 293 -5.33 -11.71 9.53
N VAL A 294 -4.96 -10.64 8.83
CA VAL A 294 -5.23 -9.25 9.24
C VAL A 294 -6.54 -8.77 8.62
N ALA A 295 -6.70 -8.99 7.32
CA ALA A 295 -7.91 -8.63 6.58
C ALA A 295 -8.17 -9.61 5.45
N GLY A 296 -9.38 -9.54 4.89
CA GLY A 296 -9.75 -10.21 3.65
C GLY A 296 -10.37 -9.21 2.69
N SER A 297 -9.99 -9.29 1.44
CA SER A 297 -10.57 -8.56 0.33
C SER A 297 -10.42 -9.38 -0.93
N ILE A 298 -11.29 -9.20 -1.89
CA ILE A 298 -11.24 -9.96 -3.15
C ILE A 298 -10.33 -9.23 -4.11
N GLY A 299 -9.43 -9.96 -4.79
CA GLY A 299 -8.57 -9.46 -5.84
C GLY A 299 -7.57 -8.43 -5.32
N ILE A 300 -6.78 -8.77 -4.29
CA ILE A 300 -5.67 -7.92 -3.84
C ILE A 300 -4.56 -8.04 -4.86
N GLU A 301 -4.23 -6.94 -5.53
CA GLU A 301 -3.24 -6.89 -6.61
C GLU A 301 -1.92 -6.30 -6.14
N THR A 302 -1.98 -5.26 -5.30
CA THR A 302 -0.78 -4.61 -4.77
C THR A 302 -1.04 -4.00 -3.41
N ILE A 303 0.00 -3.87 -2.60
CA ILE A 303 -0.07 -3.34 -1.25
C ILE A 303 1.20 -2.55 -0.92
N ALA A 304 1.04 -1.48 -0.14
CA ALA A 304 2.13 -0.75 0.50
C ALA A 304 1.74 -0.41 1.94
N MET A 305 2.72 -0.22 2.78
CA MET A 305 2.53 0.25 4.17
C MET A 305 3.22 1.59 4.33
N ASP A 306 2.50 2.60 4.82
CA ASP A 306 3.08 3.92 5.06
C ASP A 306 3.78 4.05 6.42
N SER A 307 4.46 5.16 6.62
CA SER A 307 5.18 5.47 7.86
C SER A 307 4.29 5.58 9.11
N ASN A 308 2.98 5.65 8.94
CA ASN A 308 2.00 5.69 10.04
C ASN A 308 1.38 4.30 10.33
N ASN A 309 1.94 3.23 9.79
CA ASN A 309 1.42 1.86 9.85
C ASN A 309 0.04 1.68 9.21
N MET A 310 -0.30 2.53 8.25
CA MET A 310 -1.48 2.38 7.44
C MET A 310 -1.15 1.51 6.22
N LEU A 311 -1.90 0.45 6.03
CA LEU A 311 -1.85 -0.37 4.81
C LEU A 311 -2.69 0.29 3.73
N TRP A 312 -2.15 0.34 2.54
CA TRP A 312 -2.78 0.80 1.32
C TRP A 312 -2.76 -0.33 0.31
N PHE A 313 -3.90 -0.74 -0.19
CA PHE A 313 -3.95 -1.85 -1.13
C PHE A 313 -5.05 -1.67 -2.18
N GLN A 314 -4.73 -2.10 -3.38
CA GLN A 314 -5.69 -2.19 -4.48
C GLN A 314 -6.41 -3.53 -4.41
N SER A 315 -7.72 -3.50 -4.63
CA SER A 315 -8.55 -4.68 -4.83
C SER A 315 -9.49 -4.47 -6.03
N GLU A 316 -10.22 -5.50 -6.43
CA GLU A 316 -11.24 -5.39 -7.50
C GLU A 316 -12.24 -4.24 -7.27
N ASN A 317 -12.47 -3.84 -6.01
CA ASN A 317 -13.42 -2.79 -5.66
C ASN A 317 -12.81 -1.39 -5.60
N GLY A 318 -11.50 -1.26 -5.83
CA GLY A 318 -10.75 -0.02 -5.78
C GLY A 318 -9.69 0.03 -4.68
N LEU A 319 -9.16 1.22 -4.43
CA LEU A 319 -8.13 1.45 -3.42
C LEU A 319 -8.74 1.45 -2.01
N HIS A 320 -8.10 0.74 -1.12
CA HIS A 320 -8.47 0.66 0.29
C HIS A 320 -7.32 1.09 1.18
N ASN A 321 -7.65 1.57 2.36
CA ASN A 321 -6.70 1.72 3.44
C ASN A 321 -7.20 1.08 4.73
N MET A 322 -6.25 0.72 5.61
CA MET A 322 -6.53 0.06 6.87
C MET A 322 -5.36 0.27 7.84
N GLU A 323 -5.65 0.66 9.07
CA GLU A 323 -4.64 0.67 10.13
C GLU A 323 -4.32 -0.77 10.56
N ILE A 324 -3.04 -1.07 10.82
CA ILE A 324 -2.65 -2.40 11.31
C ILE A 324 -3.30 -2.64 12.68
N GLY A 325 -4.08 -3.72 12.75
CA GLY A 325 -4.88 -4.05 13.94
C GLY A 325 -6.37 -3.83 13.75
N ASP A 326 -6.79 -3.05 12.77
CA ASP A 326 -8.17 -2.98 12.34
C ASP A 326 -8.56 -4.21 11.53
N GLN A 327 -9.83 -4.59 11.58
CA GLN A 327 -10.35 -5.74 10.82
C GLN A 327 -11.15 -5.34 9.57
N ASN A 328 -11.40 -4.05 9.40
CA ASN A 328 -12.28 -3.56 8.34
C ASN A 328 -11.55 -2.53 7.47
N PRO A 329 -11.19 -2.90 6.24
CA PRO A 329 -10.63 -1.95 5.29
C PRO A 329 -11.66 -0.89 4.89
N THR A 330 -11.19 0.32 4.70
CA THR A 330 -12.00 1.46 4.27
C THR A 330 -11.73 1.75 2.80
N LEU A 331 -12.80 1.74 1.99
CA LEU A 331 -12.70 2.14 0.59
C LEU A 331 -12.34 3.63 0.49
N VAL A 332 -11.32 3.94 -0.27
CA VAL A 332 -10.79 5.29 -0.46
C VAL A 332 -11.38 5.89 -1.73
N LYS A 333 -11.92 7.09 -1.62
CA LYS A 333 -12.39 7.84 -2.78
C LYS A 333 -11.26 8.71 -3.31
N LEU A 334 -10.77 8.36 -4.48
CA LEU A 334 -9.75 9.12 -5.21
C LEU A 334 -10.36 10.33 -5.94
N PRO A 335 -9.56 11.37 -6.28
CA PRO A 335 -9.98 12.46 -7.16
C PRO A 335 -10.47 11.96 -8.52
N ASP A 336 -11.40 12.70 -9.13
CA ASP A 336 -11.90 12.39 -10.47
C ASP A 336 -10.76 12.39 -11.50
N GLY A 337 -10.70 11.35 -12.34
CA GLY A 337 -9.65 11.18 -13.35
C GLY A 337 -8.40 10.44 -12.85
N THR A 338 -8.36 10.00 -11.59
CA THR A 338 -7.30 9.10 -11.10
C THR A 338 -7.54 7.69 -11.65
N PRO A 339 -6.51 6.99 -12.16
CA PRO A 339 -6.63 5.60 -12.56
C PRO A 339 -7.04 4.73 -11.39
N ILE A 340 -7.88 3.73 -11.65
CA ILE A 340 -8.42 2.82 -10.63
C ILE A 340 -7.74 1.47 -10.61
N ASN A 341 -7.02 1.11 -11.68
CA ASN A 341 -6.28 -0.14 -11.78
C ASN A 341 -4.81 0.16 -11.46
N LEU A 342 -4.41 -0.21 -10.25
CA LEU A 342 -3.06 -0.01 -9.74
C LEU A 342 -2.38 -1.37 -9.62
N HIS A 343 -1.20 -1.50 -10.19
CA HIS A 343 -0.49 -2.77 -10.33
C HIS A 343 0.65 -2.92 -9.32
N SER A 344 1.46 -1.88 -9.12
CA SER A 344 2.57 -1.91 -8.18
C SER A 344 2.50 -0.75 -7.19
N ALA A 345 2.98 -0.98 -5.98
CA ALA A 345 2.99 0.00 -4.91
C ALA A 345 4.30 -0.05 -4.13
N SER A 346 4.78 1.11 -3.71
CA SER A 346 5.98 1.21 -2.90
C SER A 346 5.96 2.49 -2.05
N LEU A 347 6.97 2.64 -1.20
CA LEU A 347 7.21 3.88 -0.46
C LEU A 347 8.24 4.74 -1.16
N SER A 348 7.94 6.03 -1.29
CA SER A 348 8.84 7.07 -1.76
C SER A 348 8.99 8.11 -0.64
N GLY A 349 10.01 7.96 0.19
CA GLY A 349 10.11 8.68 1.44
C GLY A 349 8.93 8.36 2.37
N GLU A 350 8.13 9.39 2.74
CA GLU A 350 6.93 9.20 3.56
C GLU A 350 5.66 8.95 2.73
N ASN A 351 5.73 9.08 1.39
CA ASN A 351 4.58 8.97 0.51
C ASN A 351 4.39 7.54 0.01
N VAL A 352 3.14 7.13 -0.13
CA VAL A 352 2.79 5.93 -0.87
C VAL A 352 2.71 6.27 -2.35
N VAL A 353 3.41 5.49 -3.16
CA VAL A 353 3.43 5.61 -4.61
C VAL A 353 2.85 4.35 -5.21
N MET A 354 1.94 4.52 -6.16
CA MET A 354 1.33 3.41 -6.89
C MET A 354 1.36 3.72 -8.39
N PHE A 355 1.58 2.69 -9.19
CA PHE A 355 1.61 2.79 -10.65
C PHE A 355 0.37 2.14 -11.24
N SER A 356 -0.16 2.72 -12.30
CA SER A 356 -1.23 2.12 -13.09
C SER A 356 -0.74 0.85 -13.78
N GLU A 357 -1.68 -0.01 -14.18
CA GLU A 357 -1.40 -1.28 -14.86
C GLU A 357 -0.56 -1.12 -16.14
N ASP A 358 -0.71 -0.01 -16.85
CA ASP A 358 0.07 0.34 -18.04
C ASP A 358 1.41 1.02 -17.73
N GLY A 359 1.68 1.37 -16.47
CA GLY A 359 2.84 2.12 -16.03
C GLY A 359 2.84 3.61 -16.38
N GLU A 360 1.93 4.08 -17.25
CA GLU A 360 1.92 5.47 -17.74
C GLU A 360 1.63 6.48 -16.63
N THR A 361 0.86 6.09 -15.62
CA THR A 361 0.42 7.00 -14.57
C THR A 361 0.91 6.56 -13.20
N ARG A 362 1.47 7.52 -12.47
CA ARG A 362 1.84 7.37 -11.06
C ARG A 362 0.89 8.18 -10.18
N ILE A 363 0.37 7.53 -9.15
CA ILE A 363 -0.36 8.16 -8.07
C ILE A 363 0.58 8.28 -6.88
N THR A 364 0.65 9.47 -6.30
CA THR A 364 1.37 9.72 -5.05
C THR A 364 0.37 10.14 -3.99
N ILE A 365 0.36 9.46 -2.87
CA ILE A 365 -0.51 9.70 -1.72
C ILE A 365 0.36 10.21 -0.57
N ASP A 366 0.07 11.42 -0.10
CA ASP A 366 0.70 12.01 1.08
C ASP A 366 -0.12 11.65 2.33
N PRO A 367 0.36 10.73 3.20
CA PRO A 367 -0.36 10.32 4.39
C PRO A 367 -0.53 11.46 5.40
N MET A 368 0.38 12.44 5.42
CA MET A 368 0.32 13.59 6.31
C MET A 368 -0.81 14.56 5.95
N ALA A 369 -1.18 14.64 4.67
CA ALA A 369 -2.31 15.46 4.23
C ALA A 369 -3.64 15.01 4.86
N GLN A 370 -3.76 13.74 5.26
CA GLN A 370 -4.95 13.21 5.93
C GLN A 370 -5.11 13.73 7.36
N GLN A 371 -4.02 14.07 8.03
CA GLN A 371 -4.01 14.62 9.38
C GLN A 371 -4.18 16.15 9.40
N SER A 372 -4.35 16.75 8.23
CA SER A 372 -4.41 18.21 8.09
C SER A 372 -5.64 18.82 8.76
N LEU A 373 -5.50 20.08 9.23
CA LEU A 373 -6.61 20.88 9.76
C LEU A 373 -7.77 21.03 8.76
N LEU A 374 -7.51 20.92 7.45
CA LEU A 374 -8.52 21.01 6.40
C LEU A 374 -9.51 19.83 6.48
N ARG A 375 -9.07 18.63 6.87
CA ARG A 375 -9.96 17.48 7.10
C ARG A 375 -10.90 17.74 8.30
N SER A 376 -10.38 18.30 9.38
CA SER A 376 -11.21 18.70 10.54
C SER A 376 -12.23 19.78 10.17
N LEU A 377 -11.88 20.71 9.28
CA LEU A 377 -12.80 21.71 8.74
C LEU A 377 -13.85 21.11 7.81
N SER A 378 -13.52 20.07 7.04
CA SER A 378 -14.48 19.35 6.20
C SER A 378 -15.53 18.64 7.06
N LEU A 379 -15.11 17.95 8.13
CA LEU A 379 -16.02 17.31 9.09
C LEU A 379 -16.96 18.34 9.77
N LEU A 380 -16.45 19.53 10.05
CA LEU A 380 -17.29 20.63 10.58
C LEU A 380 -18.32 21.09 9.52
N GLY A 381 -17.92 21.15 8.26
CA GLY A 381 -18.80 21.44 7.12
C GLY A 381 -19.94 20.40 7.01
N ASP A 382 -19.61 19.12 7.13
CA ASP A 382 -20.59 18.03 7.11
C ASP A 382 -21.57 18.14 8.27
N LEU A 383 -21.11 18.45 9.48
CA LEU A 383 -21.97 18.70 10.64
C LEU A 383 -22.92 19.87 10.39
N ILE A 384 -22.42 20.99 9.85
CA ILE A 384 -23.23 22.15 9.50
C ILE A 384 -24.29 21.78 8.47
N LEU A 385 -23.93 20.97 7.47
CA LEU A 385 -24.86 20.51 6.44
C LEU A 385 -25.98 19.65 7.04
N VAL A 386 -25.64 18.67 7.89
CA VAL A 386 -26.63 17.83 8.59
C VAL A 386 -27.56 18.68 9.45
N MET A 387 -27.03 19.63 10.19
CA MET A 387 -27.86 20.56 10.99
C MET A 387 -28.80 21.41 10.13
N THR A 388 -28.31 21.85 8.96
CA THR A 388 -29.11 22.61 7.99
C THR A 388 -30.24 21.74 7.41
N PHE A 389 -29.94 20.48 7.10
CA PHE A 389 -30.91 19.51 6.61
C PHE A 389 -32.02 19.25 7.66
N VAL A 390 -31.65 19.01 8.90
CA VAL A 390 -32.60 18.85 10.02
C VAL A 390 -33.46 20.09 10.21
N ALA A 391 -32.85 21.28 10.13
CA ALA A 391 -33.60 22.55 10.23
C ALA A 391 -34.58 22.71 9.06
N PHE A 392 -34.18 22.38 7.82
CA PHE A 392 -35.04 22.44 6.64
C PHE A 392 -36.29 21.59 6.80
N PHE A 393 -36.13 20.32 7.21
CA PHE A 393 -37.27 19.43 7.43
C PHE A 393 -38.10 19.82 8.65
N GLY A 394 -37.46 20.32 9.72
CA GLY A 394 -38.17 20.81 10.88
C GLY A 394 -39.06 22.03 10.57
N PHE A 395 -38.52 23.01 9.85
CA PHE A 395 -39.31 24.18 9.42
C PHE A 395 -40.37 23.83 8.39
N GLY A 396 -40.06 22.95 7.43
CA GLY A 396 -40.99 22.46 6.44
C GLY A 396 -42.16 21.70 7.07
N GLY A 397 -41.87 20.80 8.00
CA GLY A 397 -42.87 20.06 8.76
C GLY A 397 -43.77 20.98 9.60
N HIS A 398 -43.17 21.93 10.32
CA HIS A 398 -43.93 22.92 11.12
C HIS A 398 -44.82 23.78 10.22
N ALA A 399 -44.33 24.27 9.09
CA ALA A 399 -45.11 25.07 8.15
C ALA A 399 -46.27 24.28 7.55
N LEU A 400 -46.11 23.00 7.26
CA LEU A 400 -47.17 22.11 6.77
C LEU A 400 -48.22 21.83 7.83
N LEU A 401 -47.83 21.52 9.08
CA LEU A 401 -48.74 21.26 10.18
C LEU A 401 -49.61 22.47 10.50
N ARG A 402 -49.03 23.67 10.47
CA ARG A 402 -49.75 24.92 10.66
C ARG A 402 -50.72 25.23 9.50
N LYS A 403 -50.37 24.89 8.25
CA LYS A 403 -51.24 25.06 7.09
C LYS A 403 -52.47 24.17 7.15
N HIS A 404 -52.39 23.01 7.80
CA HIS A 404 -53.48 22.05 7.94
C HIS A 404 -54.22 22.14 9.29
N ASP A 405 -54.04 23.23 10.05
CA ASP A 405 -54.68 23.49 11.35
C ASP A 405 -54.50 22.36 12.38
N VAL A 406 -53.36 21.66 12.32
CA VAL A 406 -53.00 20.58 13.27
C VAL A 406 -52.23 21.12 14.47
N LEU A 407 -51.71 22.36 14.41
CA LEU A 407 -51.01 23.08 15.48
C LEU A 407 -51.70 24.43 15.75
#